data_25401b288576538893efa9fe5d043524
#
_entry.id   25401b288576538893efa9fe5d043524
#
_cell.length_a   1.000
_cell.length_b   1.000
_cell.length_c   1.000
_cell.angle_alpha   90.00
_cell.angle_beta   90.00
_cell.angle_gamma   90.00
#
_symmetry.space_group_name_H-M   'P 1'
#
loop_
_entity.id
_entity.type
_entity.pdbx_description
1 polymer ?
#
loop_
_entity_poly.entity_id
_entity_poly.type
_entity_poly.pdbx_seq_one_letter_code
_entity_poly.pdbx_strand_id
1 'polypeptide(L)'
;KQAKQMFEQQSIEVKMHLSTFSGELIELAADLTTNDSDVVAVVGGDGSLSEVITGLMQAKSQCRVGLIPAGTGNSMANDLKLKDTEEAISRIVTGNYQLLDLAKVDMVAGLPGNENGELTRYSANLVTWGLGVDSTIKAEKMRWMGPMRYDVGILMAIMANNRRHATLTLDGHPIEDDFTLFLIQNS
;
A
#
# COMPACT_ATOMS: atom_id res chain seq x y z
N LYS A 1 -8.57 -7.97 17.42
CA LYS A 1 -9.16 -9.01 18.35
C LYS A 1 -10.32 -9.74 17.68
N GLN A 2 -11.32 -9.02 17.15
CA GLN A 2 -12.48 -9.62 16.48
C GLN A 2 -12.08 -10.55 15.32
N ALA A 3 -11.25 -10.09 14.40
CA ALA A 3 -10.78 -10.89 13.27
C ALA A 3 -10.11 -12.20 13.73
N LYS A 4 -9.25 -12.15 14.77
CA LYS A 4 -8.61 -13.35 15.33
C LYS A 4 -9.64 -14.36 15.81
N GLN A 5 -10.64 -13.93 16.58
CA GLN A 5 -11.70 -14.81 17.07
C GLN A 5 -12.49 -15.47 15.93
N MET A 6 -12.76 -14.74 14.85
CA MET A 6 -13.48 -15.29 13.69
C MET A 6 -12.67 -16.37 12.96
N PHE A 7 -11.36 -16.21 12.83
CA PHE A 7 -10.49 -17.25 12.28
C PHE A 7 -10.40 -18.49 13.18
N GLU A 8 -10.23 -18.28 14.49
CA GLU A 8 -10.15 -19.37 15.47
C GLU A 8 -11.45 -20.19 15.53
N GLN A 9 -12.63 -19.57 15.36
CA GLN A 9 -13.92 -20.27 15.24
C GLN A 9 -13.97 -21.21 14.01
N GLN A 10 -13.17 -20.94 12.99
CA GLN A 10 -13.03 -21.79 11.81
C GLN A 10 -11.86 -22.77 11.91
N SER A 11 -11.32 -22.98 13.12
CA SER A 11 -10.18 -23.86 13.39
C SER A 11 -8.89 -23.45 12.65
N ILE A 12 -8.71 -22.18 12.36
CA ILE A 12 -7.51 -21.60 11.75
C ILE A 12 -6.59 -21.12 12.86
N GLU A 13 -5.34 -21.61 12.86
CA GLU A 13 -4.31 -21.09 13.75
C GLU A 13 -3.90 -19.68 13.34
N VAL A 14 -3.93 -18.73 14.29
CA VAL A 14 -3.62 -17.32 14.04
C VAL A 14 -2.49 -16.85 14.92
N LYS A 15 -1.37 -16.48 14.28
CA LYS A 15 -0.30 -15.72 14.91
C LYS A 15 -0.50 -14.23 14.60
N MET A 16 -0.53 -13.39 15.63
CA MET A 16 -0.81 -11.96 15.47
C MET A 16 0.45 -11.14 15.76
N HIS A 17 0.80 -10.28 14.81
CA HIS A 17 1.89 -9.32 14.90
C HIS A 17 1.32 -7.91 14.80
N LEU A 18 1.84 -6.99 15.61
CA LEU A 18 1.42 -5.58 15.63
C LEU A 18 2.63 -4.73 15.28
N SER A 19 2.49 -3.91 14.24
CA SER A 19 3.48 -2.90 13.92
C SER A 19 3.35 -1.68 14.86
N THR A 20 4.47 -1.11 15.22
CA THR A 20 4.58 0.03 16.13
C THR A 20 4.98 1.31 15.40
N PHE A 21 5.60 1.20 14.21
CA PHE A 21 6.01 2.32 13.37
C PHE A 21 5.81 2.00 11.88
N SER A 22 5.86 3.03 11.04
CA SER A 22 5.75 2.90 9.59
C SER A 22 6.99 2.22 9.00
N GLY A 23 6.79 1.25 8.11
CA GLY A 23 7.85 0.45 7.50
C GLY A 23 8.13 -0.88 8.20
N GLU A 24 7.74 -1.05 9.47
CA GLU A 24 7.97 -2.28 10.23
C GLU A 24 7.29 -3.49 9.61
N LEU A 25 6.13 -3.30 8.96
CA LEU A 25 5.41 -4.39 8.31
C LEU A 25 6.18 -5.03 7.15
N ILE A 26 7.15 -4.33 6.56
CA ILE A 26 8.02 -4.88 5.52
C ILE A 26 8.88 -5.99 6.10
N GLU A 27 9.56 -5.70 7.22
CA GLU A 27 10.43 -6.66 7.91
C GLU A 27 9.61 -7.81 8.49
N LEU A 28 8.52 -7.51 9.18
CA LEU A 28 7.61 -8.53 9.73
C LEU A 28 7.07 -9.47 8.65
N ALA A 29 6.67 -8.94 7.50
CA ALA A 29 6.16 -9.77 6.41
C ALA A 29 7.26 -10.64 5.78
N ALA A 30 8.48 -10.12 5.65
CA ALA A 30 9.61 -10.90 5.16
C ALA A 30 9.96 -12.07 6.11
N ASP A 31 9.92 -11.83 7.40
CA ASP A 31 10.22 -12.84 8.42
C ASP A 31 9.14 -13.93 8.52
N LEU A 32 7.87 -13.56 8.30
CA LEU A 32 6.74 -14.51 8.35
C LEU A 32 6.84 -15.60 7.29
N THR A 33 7.52 -15.35 6.17
CA THR A 33 7.66 -16.31 5.08
C THR A 33 8.52 -17.52 5.44
N THR A 34 9.34 -17.40 6.46
CA THR A 34 10.20 -18.50 6.96
C THR A 34 9.43 -19.50 7.84
N ASN A 35 8.17 -19.21 8.19
CA ASN A 35 7.38 -19.92 9.18
C ASN A 35 6.16 -20.70 8.63
N ASP A 36 6.17 -21.13 7.38
CA ASP A 36 5.11 -21.96 6.76
C ASP A 36 3.68 -21.40 6.89
N SER A 37 3.54 -20.09 6.82
CA SER A 37 2.20 -19.46 6.81
C SER A 37 1.60 -19.54 5.41
N ASP A 38 0.36 -20.04 5.29
CA ASP A 38 -0.37 -20.12 4.00
C ASP A 38 -0.89 -18.76 3.55
N VAL A 39 -1.26 -17.92 4.51
CA VAL A 39 -1.87 -16.61 4.27
C VAL A 39 -1.35 -15.59 5.27
N VAL A 40 -1.01 -14.41 4.79
CA VAL A 40 -0.75 -13.22 5.60
C VAL A 40 -1.96 -12.28 5.52
N ALA A 41 -2.73 -12.18 6.60
CA ALA A 41 -3.89 -11.31 6.68
C ALA A 41 -3.50 -9.93 7.22
N VAL A 42 -3.65 -8.90 6.41
CA VAL A 42 -3.34 -7.50 6.74
C VAL A 42 -4.59 -6.83 7.28
N VAL A 43 -4.56 -6.38 8.54
CA VAL A 43 -5.60 -5.53 9.13
C VAL A 43 -5.14 -4.08 9.03
N GLY A 44 -5.62 -3.34 8.03
CA GLY A 44 -5.14 -1.98 7.79
C GLY A 44 -5.73 -1.35 6.54
N GLY A 45 -5.08 -0.30 6.07
CA GLY A 45 -5.39 0.37 4.81
C GLY A 45 -4.36 0.07 3.72
N ASP A 46 -4.43 0.86 2.62
CA ASP A 46 -3.57 0.70 1.45
C ASP A 46 -2.07 0.76 1.76
N GLY A 47 -1.67 1.62 2.72
CA GLY A 47 -0.28 1.72 3.16
C GLY A 47 0.23 0.45 3.83
N SER A 48 -0.53 -0.11 4.77
CA SER A 48 -0.18 -1.37 5.44
C SER A 48 -0.12 -2.54 4.45
N LEU A 49 -1.04 -2.57 3.50
CA LEU A 49 -1.04 -3.57 2.43
C LEU A 49 0.22 -3.46 1.57
N SER A 50 0.59 -2.26 1.15
CA SER A 50 1.80 -2.00 0.35
C SER A 50 3.08 -2.42 1.08
N GLU A 51 3.18 -2.15 2.39
CA GLU A 51 4.32 -2.57 3.20
C GLU A 51 4.42 -4.11 3.26
N VAL A 52 3.31 -4.80 3.55
CA VAL A 52 3.28 -6.27 3.60
C VAL A 52 3.62 -6.89 2.24
N ILE A 53 3.01 -6.42 1.15
CA ILE A 53 3.33 -6.88 -0.20
C ILE A 53 4.81 -6.67 -0.50
N THR A 54 5.38 -5.52 -0.13
CA THR A 54 6.81 -5.24 -0.34
C THR A 54 7.69 -6.25 0.39
N GLY A 55 7.42 -6.54 1.66
CA GLY A 55 8.17 -7.54 2.44
C GLY A 55 8.09 -8.94 1.84
N LEU A 56 6.89 -9.39 1.49
CA LEU A 56 6.68 -10.70 0.86
C LEU A 56 7.41 -10.81 -0.48
N MET A 57 7.36 -9.79 -1.32
CA MET A 57 8.05 -9.77 -2.61
C MET A 57 9.56 -9.74 -2.48
N GLN A 58 10.11 -8.99 -1.52
CA GLN A 58 11.54 -8.97 -1.20
C GLN A 58 12.02 -10.35 -0.72
N ALA A 59 11.23 -11.02 0.08
CA ALA A 59 11.51 -12.39 0.56
C ALA A 59 11.19 -13.48 -0.47
N LYS A 60 10.68 -13.12 -1.66
CA LYS A 60 10.23 -14.05 -2.73
C LYS A 60 9.22 -15.08 -2.22
N SER A 61 8.35 -14.64 -1.33
CA SER A 61 7.33 -15.48 -0.72
C SER A 61 6.24 -15.87 -1.70
N GLN A 62 5.66 -17.05 -1.50
CA GLN A 62 4.46 -17.55 -2.19
C GLN A 62 3.19 -17.43 -1.33
N CYS A 63 3.29 -16.81 -0.15
CA CYS A 63 2.14 -16.60 0.72
C CYS A 63 1.06 -15.78 0.03
N ARG A 64 -0.18 -16.18 0.24
CA ARG A 64 -1.34 -15.37 -0.18
C ARG A 64 -1.51 -14.20 0.77
N VAL A 65 -2.07 -13.10 0.24
CA VAL A 65 -2.35 -11.91 1.05
C VAL A 65 -3.87 -11.74 1.18
N GLY A 66 -4.34 -11.63 2.41
CA GLY A 66 -5.71 -11.26 2.73
C GLY A 66 -5.78 -9.82 3.23
N LEU A 67 -6.72 -9.02 2.74
CA LEU A 67 -6.94 -7.66 3.20
C LEU A 67 -8.19 -7.59 4.08
N ILE A 68 -8.02 -7.10 5.30
CA ILE A 68 -9.11 -6.76 6.23
C ILE A 68 -9.12 -5.25 6.38
N PRO A 69 -10.09 -4.53 5.78
CA PRO A 69 -10.07 -3.09 5.70
C PRO A 69 -10.27 -2.44 7.08
N ALA A 70 -9.29 -1.64 7.50
CA ALA A 70 -9.32 -0.88 8.75
C ALA A 70 -8.68 0.51 8.62
N GLY A 71 -8.34 0.93 7.41
CA GLY A 71 -7.79 2.25 7.09
C GLY A 71 -8.88 3.29 6.81
N THR A 72 -8.45 4.52 6.50
CA THR A 72 -9.36 5.63 6.19
C THR A 72 -9.82 5.63 4.73
N GLY A 73 -8.94 5.27 3.78
CA GLY A 73 -9.23 5.30 2.33
C GLY A 73 -9.69 3.94 1.80
N ASN A 74 -8.92 2.89 2.07
CA ASN A 74 -9.18 1.50 1.68
C ASN A 74 -9.48 1.32 0.17
N SER A 75 -8.71 1.98 -0.70
CA SER A 75 -8.94 1.95 -2.16
C SER A 75 -8.92 0.52 -2.70
N MET A 76 -7.92 -0.28 -2.31
CA MET A 76 -7.84 -1.68 -2.71
C MET A 76 -9.03 -2.51 -2.22
N ALA A 77 -9.53 -2.25 -1.01
CA ALA A 77 -10.72 -2.95 -0.52
C ALA A 77 -11.97 -2.61 -1.35
N ASN A 78 -12.09 -1.36 -1.81
CA ASN A 78 -13.16 -0.94 -2.70
C ASN A 78 -13.05 -1.62 -4.08
N ASP A 79 -11.84 -1.69 -4.66
CA ASP A 79 -11.58 -2.36 -5.94
C ASP A 79 -11.91 -3.87 -5.86
N LEU A 80 -11.54 -4.50 -4.74
CA LEU A 80 -11.89 -5.88 -4.43
C LEU A 80 -13.37 -6.07 -4.03
N LYS A 81 -14.15 -4.98 -3.94
CA LYS A 81 -15.55 -4.98 -3.52
C LYS A 81 -15.77 -5.64 -2.16
N LEU A 82 -14.86 -5.40 -1.22
CA LEU A 82 -15.00 -5.83 0.17
C LEU A 82 -15.92 -4.85 0.91
N LYS A 83 -17.07 -5.32 1.37
CA LYS A 83 -18.06 -4.46 2.04
C LYS A 83 -17.66 -4.16 3.48
N ASP A 84 -17.17 -5.18 4.18
CA ASP A 84 -16.86 -5.11 5.60
C ASP A 84 -15.81 -6.15 6.02
N THR A 85 -15.47 -6.13 7.30
CA THR A 85 -14.51 -7.06 7.90
C THR A 85 -14.97 -8.51 7.84
N GLU A 86 -16.26 -8.77 7.97
CA GLU A 86 -16.82 -10.14 7.99
C GLU A 86 -16.72 -10.78 6.62
N GLU A 87 -17.07 -10.05 5.57
CA GLU A 87 -16.90 -10.52 4.19
C GLU A 87 -15.41 -10.76 3.85
N ALA A 88 -14.53 -9.85 4.27
CA ALA A 88 -13.10 -10.01 4.06
C ALA A 88 -12.57 -11.30 4.69
N ILE A 89 -12.92 -11.56 5.95
CA ILE A 89 -12.52 -12.79 6.66
C ILE A 89 -13.14 -14.02 5.99
N SER A 90 -14.40 -13.98 5.60
CA SER A 90 -15.06 -15.08 4.90
C SER A 90 -14.34 -15.45 3.61
N ARG A 91 -13.92 -14.46 2.81
CA ARG A 91 -13.16 -14.70 1.57
C ARG A 91 -11.79 -15.32 1.84
N ILE A 92 -11.10 -14.88 2.89
CA ILE A 92 -9.82 -15.46 3.30
C ILE A 92 -10.01 -16.92 3.71
N VAL A 93 -10.99 -17.20 4.56
CA VAL A 93 -11.28 -18.56 5.06
C VAL A 93 -11.67 -19.53 3.93
N THR A 94 -12.51 -19.07 3.01
CA THR A 94 -12.94 -19.89 1.87
C THR A 94 -11.85 -20.08 0.81
N GLY A 95 -10.71 -19.40 0.95
CA GLY A 95 -9.60 -19.47 -0.01
C GLY A 95 -9.94 -18.88 -1.37
N ASN A 96 -10.91 -17.99 -1.44
CA ASN A 96 -11.28 -17.30 -2.66
C ASN A 96 -10.27 -16.19 -2.97
N TYR A 97 -9.36 -16.41 -3.90
CA TYR A 97 -8.29 -15.47 -4.26
C TYR A 97 -8.21 -15.24 -5.76
N GLN A 98 -7.62 -14.14 -6.13
CA GLN A 98 -7.27 -13.78 -7.51
C GLN A 98 -5.80 -13.37 -7.59
N LEU A 99 -5.20 -13.53 -8.76
CA LEU A 99 -3.88 -12.99 -9.04
C LEU A 99 -4.00 -11.49 -9.31
N LEU A 100 -3.01 -10.76 -8.85
CA LEU A 100 -2.92 -9.32 -9.01
C LEU A 100 -1.52 -8.98 -9.52
N ASP A 101 -1.44 -8.19 -10.57
CA ASP A 101 -0.17 -7.64 -11.03
C ASP A 101 0.34 -6.59 -10.03
N LEU A 102 1.66 -6.44 -9.95
CA LEU A 102 2.29 -5.49 -9.05
C LEU A 102 3.24 -4.58 -9.81
N ALA A 103 3.16 -3.29 -9.55
CA ALA A 103 4.16 -2.35 -9.99
C ALA A 103 5.39 -2.42 -9.06
N LYS A 104 6.55 -2.80 -9.61
CA LYS A 104 7.83 -2.67 -8.91
C LYS A 104 8.36 -1.26 -9.12
N VAL A 105 8.67 -0.57 -8.04
CA VAL A 105 9.19 0.80 -8.04
C VAL A 105 10.57 0.82 -7.42
N ASP A 106 11.59 1.00 -8.25
CA ASP A 106 12.96 1.21 -7.80
C ASP A 106 13.24 2.72 -7.74
N MET A 107 13.66 3.20 -6.58
CA MET A 107 13.93 4.60 -6.32
C MET A 107 15.39 4.77 -5.93
N VAL A 108 16.05 5.78 -6.48
CA VAL A 108 17.43 6.13 -6.15
C VAL A 108 17.39 7.45 -5.40
N ALA A 109 17.92 7.45 -4.19
CA ALA A 109 18.28 8.58 -3.34
C ALA A 109 17.22 9.70 -3.07
N GLY A 110 17.38 10.37 -1.94
CA GLY A 110 16.66 11.59 -1.57
C GLY A 110 15.60 11.41 -0.48
N LEU A 111 15.51 10.25 0.16
CA LEU A 111 14.68 10.10 1.34
C LEU A 111 15.46 10.53 2.60
N PRO A 112 14.84 11.27 3.54
CA PRO A 112 15.46 11.59 4.81
C PRO A 112 15.95 10.31 5.50
N GLY A 113 17.24 10.22 5.77
CA GLY A 113 17.88 9.05 6.40
C GLY A 113 18.40 7.97 5.43
N ASN A 114 18.19 8.12 4.12
CA ASN A 114 18.77 7.24 3.09
C ASN A 114 19.22 8.04 1.87
N GLU A 115 20.20 8.91 2.07
CA GLU A 115 20.62 9.89 1.06
C GLU A 115 21.33 9.30 -0.16
N ASN A 116 21.78 8.04 -0.09
CA ASN A 116 22.48 7.32 -1.15
C ASN A 116 22.00 5.88 -1.36
N GLY A 117 20.84 5.51 -0.82
CA GLY A 117 20.33 4.15 -0.87
C GLY A 117 19.35 3.91 -2.02
N GLU A 118 19.41 2.72 -2.59
CA GLU A 118 18.36 2.20 -3.46
C GLU A 118 17.21 1.70 -2.60
N LEU A 119 15.99 2.06 -2.96
CA LEU A 119 14.78 1.62 -2.28
C LEU A 119 13.83 0.99 -3.27
N THR A 120 13.51 -0.28 -3.07
CA THR A 120 12.48 -0.98 -3.84
C THR A 120 11.18 -1.04 -3.05
N ARG A 121 10.07 -0.71 -3.70
CA ARG A 121 8.70 -0.87 -3.19
C ARG A 121 7.84 -1.58 -4.23
N TYR A 122 6.77 -2.21 -3.75
CA TYR A 122 5.77 -2.84 -4.61
C TYR A 122 4.40 -2.21 -4.35
N SER A 123 3.71 -1.86 -5.42
CA SER A 123 2.36 -1.28 -5.35
C SER A 123 1.37 -2.16 -6.08
N ALA A 124 0.28 -2.48 -5.42
CA ALA A 124 -0.84 -3.23 -5.98
C ALA A 124 -1.91 -2.32 -6.60
N ASN A 125 -1.87 -1.02 -6.34
CA ASN A 125 -2.92 -0.08 -6.75
C ASN A 125 -2.32 1.07 -7.58
N LEU A 126 -1.72 2.05 -6.93
CA LEU A 126 -1.40 3.33 -7.54
C LEU A 126 0.02 3.77 -7.21
N VAL A 127 0.76 4.19 -8.22
CA VAL A 127 2.02 4.95 -8.06
C VAL A 127 1.81 6.35 -8.59
N THR A 128 2.11 7.36 -7.79
CA THR A 128 1.93 8.76 -8.16
C THR A 128 3.19 9.58 -7.91
N TRP A 129 3.37 10.63 -8.71
CA TRP A 129 4.44 11.60 -8.58
C TRP A 129 3.89 13.03 -8.72
N GLY A 130 4.57 14.01 -8.13
CA GLY A 130 4.20 15.41 -8.22
C GLY A 130 3.01 15.75 -7.33
N LEU A 131 1.92 16.27 -7.90
CA LEU A 131 0.73 16.73 -7.19
C LEU A 131 0.13 15.66 -6.27
N GLY A 132 0.16 14.38 -6.67
CA GLY A 132 -0.33 13.28 -5.85
C GLY A 132 0.44 13.16 -4.54
N VAL A 133 1.77 13.25 -4.59
CA VAL A 133 2.62 13.25 -3.40
C VAL A 133 2.41 14.51 -2.57
N ASP A 134 2.35 15.69 -3.20
CA ASP A 134 2.13 16.96 -2.52
C ASP A 134 0.80 16.99 -1.77
N SER A 135 -0.26 16.45 -2.36
CA SER A 135 -1.58 16.36 -1.73
C SER A 135 -1.56 15.43 -0.51
N THR A 136 -0.89 14.29 -0.63
CA THR A 136 -0.75 13.32 0.47
C THR A 136 0.03 13.92 1.65
N ILE A 137 1.16 14.58 1.38
CA ILE A 137 1.96 15.26 2.42
C ILE A 137 1.13 16.34 3.14
N LYS A 138 0.32 17.10 2.40
CA LYS A 138 -0.57 18.10 2.99
C LYS A 138 -1.68 17.45 3.81
N ALA A 139 -2.32 16.40 3.30
CA ALA A 139 -3.37 15.67 4.00
C ALA A 139 -2.86 15.03 5.31
N GLU A 140 -1.62 14.51 5.32
CA GLU A 140 -1.03 13.94 6.53
C GLU A 140 -0.86 14.97 7.68
N LYS A 141 -0.60 16.24 7.34
CA LYS A 141 -0.55 17.33 8.34
C LYS A 141 -1.93 17.69 8.91
N MET A 142 -3.01 17.26 8.25
CA MET A 142 -4.39 17.58 8.60
C MET A 142 -5.18 16.35 9.08
N ARG A 143 -4.51 15.39 9.74
CA ARG A 143 -5.14 14.14 10.22
C ARG A 143 -6.38 14.36 11.09
N TRP A 144 -6.43 15.46 11.81
CA TRP A 144 -7.56 15.86 12.66
C TRP A 144 -8.87 16.11 11.88
N MET A 145 -8.80 16.35 10.55
CA MET A 145 -9.96 16.57 9.67
C MET A 145 -10.62 15.25 9.20
N GLY A 146 -10.11 14.09 9.60
CA GLY A 146 -10.64 12.81 9.14
C GLY A 146 -10.52 12.64 7.61
N PRO A 147 -11.52 12.02 6.93
CA PRO A 147 -11.48 11.77 5.48
C PRO A 147 -11.39 13.03 4.62
N MET A 148 -11.99 14.14 5.06
CA MET A 148 -11.99 15.42 4.33
C MET A 148 -10.58 15.98 4.08
N ARG A 149 -9.57 15.53 4.83
CA ARG A 149 -8.16 15.95 4.64
C ARG A 149 -7.64 15.70 3.23
N TYR A 150 -8.12 14.65 2.56
CA TYR A 150 -7.68 14.32 1.20
C TYR A 150 -8.20 15.32 0.19
N ASP A 151 -9.47 15.71 0.27
CA ASP A 151 -10.07 16.70 -0.63
C ASP A 151 -9.40 18.06 -0.45
N VAL A 152 -9.19 18.49 0.80
CA VAL A 152 -8.49 19.72 1.13
C VAL A 152 -7.03 19.67 0.68
N GLY A 153 -6.35 18.55 0.89
CA GLY A 153 -4.96 18.35 0.46
C GLY A 153 -4.81 18.45 -1.06
N ILE A 154 -5.73 17.86 -1.82
CA ILE A 154 -5.77 17.94 -3.29
C ILE A 154 -6.02 19.39 -3.72
N LEU A 155 -7.03 20.05 -3.15
CA LEU A 155 -7.32 21.45 -3.49
C LEU A 155 -6.13 22.37 -3.25
N MET A 156 -5.47 22.24 -2.10
CA MET A 156 -4.26 23.00 -1.78
C MET A 156 -3.09 22.68 -2.72
N ALA A 157 -2.97 21.43 -3.18
CA ALA A 157 -1.93 21.05 -4.13
C ALA A 157 -2.21 21.62 -5.52
N ILE A 158 -3.46 21.62 -5.97
CA ILE A 158 -3.89 22.23 -7.23
C ILE A 158 -3.64 23.74 -7.21
N MET A 159 -4.02 24.43 -6.12
CA MET A 159 -3.80 25.88 -5.98
C MET A 159 -2.31 26.25 -5.96
N ALA A 160 -1.46 25.41 -5.40
CA ALA A 160 0.00 25.61 -5.42
C ALA A 160 0.59 25.49 -6.83
N ASN A 161 -0.06 24.74 -7.72
CA ASN A 161 0.31 24.52 -9.13
C ASN A 161 1.82 24.26 -9.34
N ASN A 162 2.40 23.42 -8.50
CA ASN A 162 3.83 23.11 -8.55
C ASN A 162 4.12 22.25 -9.79
N ARG A 163 4.83 22.84 -10.74
CA ARG A 163 5.40 22.10 -11.88
C ARG A 163 6.85 21.73 -11.58
N ARG A 164 7.25 20.55 -12.04
CA ARG A 164 8.62 20.05 -11.86
C ARG A 164 9.13 19.57 -13.20
N HIS A 165 10.28 20.09 -13.59
CA HIS A 165 10.99 19.60 -14.77
C HIS A 165 11.41 18.16 -14.56
N ALA A 166 11.07 17.28 -15.49
CA ALA A 166 11.41 15.87 -15.44
C ALA A 166 11.46 15.26 -16.84
N THR A 167 12.23 14.20 -16.97
CA THR A 167 12.22 13.34 -18.16
C THR A 167 11.51 12.04 -17.82
N LEU A 168 10.38 11.79 -18.45
CA LEU A 168 9.63 10.55 -18.36
C LEU A 168 10.01 9.66 -19.54
N THR A 169 10.55 8.48 -19.29
CA THR A 169 10.87 7.52 -20.35
C THR A 169 9.86 6.37 -20.34
N LEU A 170 9.09 6.23 -21.41
CA LEU A 170 8.11 5.15 -21.58
C LEU A 170 8.58 4.25 -22.72
N ASP A 171 8.82 2.99 -22.41
CA ASP A 171 9.29 1.98 -23.39
C ASP A 171 10.52 2.46 -24.21
N GLY A 172 11.44 3.16 -23.55
CA GLY A 172 12.64 3.71 -24.18
C GLY A 172 12.45 5.06 -24.89
N HIS A 173 11.23 5.59 -24.94
CA HIS A 173 10.94 6.90 -25.54
C HIS A 173 10.91 8.01 -24.47
N PRO A 174 11.88 8.95 -24.46
CA PRO A 174 11.92 10.04 -23.49
C PRO A 174 10.92 11.14 -23.86
N ILE A 175 10.24 11.65 -22.85
CA ILE A 175 9.39 12.84 -22.89
C ILE A 175 9.91 13.80 -21.83
N GLU A 176 10.38 14.97 -22.24
CA GLU A 176 10.93 15.99 -21.36
C GLU A 176 9.97 17.18 -21.33
N ASP A 177 9.45 17.49 -20.13
CA ASP A 177 8.50 18.58 -19.93
C ASP A 177 8.43 19.00 -18.45
N ASP A 178 7.67 20.03 -18.18
CA ASP A 178 7.28 20.48 -16.85
C ASP A 178 5.98 19.78 -16.42
N PHE A 179 6.10 18.71 -15.66
CA PHE A 179 4.96 17.92 -15.21
C PHE A 179 4.40 18.44 -13.89
N THR A 180 3.09 18.42 -13.79
CA THR A 180 2.36 18.65 -12.52
C THR A 180 2.11 17.33 -11.80
N LEU A 181 1.75 16.30 -12.55
CA LEU A 181 1.38 14.97 -12.05
C LEU A 181 1.66 13.94 -13.13
N PHE A 182 2.17 12.79 -12.75
CA PHE A 182 1.91 11.55 -13.47
C PHE A 182 1.45 10.45 -12.51
N LEU A 183 0.77 9.50 -13.07
CA LEU A 183 0.06 8.47 -12.34
C LEU A 183 0.13 7.16 -13.11
N ILE A 184 0.55 6.09 -12.42
CA ILE A 184 0.56 4.73 -12.94
C ILE A 184 -0.45 3.96 -12.11
N GLN A 185 -1.48 3.46 -12.74
CA GLN A 185 -2.54 2.70 -12.09
C GLN A 185 -2.50 1.26 -12.56
N ASN A 186 -2.62 0.36 -11.60
CA ASN A 186 -2.89 -1.05 -11.84
C ASN A 186 -4.40 -1.26 -11.77
N SER A 187 -5.03 -1.69 -12.84
CA SER A 187 -6.49 -1.82 -12.96
C SER A 187 -6.89 -3.21 -13.48
#